data_5b33119ad30b386f7168b3fc1b06be99
#
_entry.id   5b33119ad30b386f7168b3fc1b06be99
#
_cell.length_a   1.000
_cell.length_b   1.000
_cell.length_c   1.000
_cell.angle_alpha   90.00
_cell.angle_beta   90.00
_cell.angle_gamma   90.00
#
_symmetry.space_group_name_H-M   'P 1'
#
loop_
_entity.id
_entity.type
_entity.pdbx_description
1 polymer ?
#
loop_
_entity_poly.entity_id
_entity_poly.type
_entity_poly.pdbx_seq_one_letter_code
_entity_poly.pdbx_strand_id
1 'polypeptide(L)'
;MEQGFEIGLKNNKHGSYSRIRYLVVLMDLAFFICYAIHEREGAGLLILLLAAVGITEAASQKGFLKQRIASIVIYGLLAIAWAMINGWLTLLHLLLSFLDTISTSALHVSINNEGIIYPSFPEKKITWEELQNVVLKDGILTIDFKNDRLLQADVDADNTTTDEVVFNQYCREQLK
;
A
#
# COMPACT_ATOMS: atom_id res chain seq x y z
N MET A 1 -0.71 24.35 21.35
CA MET A 1 -0.11 23.38 20.44
C MET A 1 -0.90 22.11 20.62
N GLU A 2 -1.59 21.66 19.57
CA GLU A 2 -2.27 20.37 19.62
C GLU A 2 -1.20 19.28 19.70
N GLN A 3 -1.15 18.56 20.81
CA GLN A 3 -0.33 17.37 20.93
C GLN A 3 -1.01 16.27 20.09
N GLY A 4 -0.43 15.93 18.97
CA GLY A 4 -0.83 14.79 18.15
C GLY A 4 0.34 13.82 18.03
N PHE A 5 0.04 12.53 17.91
CA PHE A 5 1.02 11.48 17.64
C PHE A 5 0.75 10.86 16.29
N GLU A 6 1.82 10.63 15.51
CA GLU A 6 1.76 9.83 14.30
C GLU A 6 2.59 8.56 14.49
N ILE A 7 1.95 7.42 14.31
CA ILE A 7 2.57 6.11 14.48
C ILE A 7 2.54 5.39 13.14
N GLY A 8 3.71 5.08 12.60
CA GLY A 8 3.85 4.23 11.42
C GLY A 8 3.53 2.78 11.76
N LEU A 9 2.64 2.14 11.00
CA LEU A 9 2.32 0.73 11.17
C LEU A 9 3.02 -0.11 10.10
N LYS A 10 3.44 -1.30 10.48
CA LYS A 10 4.02 -2.28 9.57
C LYS A 10 2.94 -2.88 8.66
N ASN A 11 3.13 -2.73 7.36
CA ASN A 11 2.21 -3.32 6.37
C ASN A 11 2.60 -4.79 6.10
N ASN A 12 2.10 -5.70 6.93
CA ASN A 12 2.40 -7.14 6.83
C ASN A 12 1.88 -7.79 5.53
N LYS A 13 0.97 -7.13 4.80
CA LYS A 13 0.41 -7.62 3.53
C LYS A 13 1.21 -7.19 2.30
N HIS A 14 2.13 -6.25 2.45
CA HIS A 14 2.94 -5.71 1.36
C HIS A 14 3.61 -6.80 0.50
N GLY A 15 4.21 -7.81 1.13
CA GLY A 15 4.86 -8.91 0.42
C GLY A 15 3.89 -9.78 -0.40
N SER A 16 2.64 -9.92 0.03
CA SER A 16 1.64 -10.69 -0.71
C SER A 16 1.16 -9.95 -1.96
N TYR A 17 0.93 -8.65 -1.87
CA TYR A 17 0.55 -7.82 -3.02
C TYR A 17 1.67 -7.73 -4.06
N SER A 18 2.92 -7.63 -3.62
CA SER A 18 4.07 -7.67 -4.52
C SER A 18 4.12 -8.96 -5.34
N ARG A 19 3.84 -10.13 -4.74
CA ARG A 19 3.79 -11.42 -5.48
C ARG A 19 2.66 -11.45 -6.50
N ILE A 20 1.48 -10.89 -6.18
CA ILE A 20 0.36 -10.79 -7.14
C ILE A 20 0.76 -9.94 -8.33
N ARG A 21 1.42 -8.81 -8.11
CA ARG A 21 1.94 -7.96 -9.19
C ARG A 21 2.89 -8.73 -10.12
N TYR A 22 3.86 -9.44 -9.56
CA TYR A 22 4.78 -10.25 -10.37
C TYR A 22 4.06 -11.31 -11.20
N LEU A 23 3.03 -11.96 -10.64
CA LEU A 23 2.24 -12.95 -11.36
C LEU A 23 1.49 -12.31 -12.52
N VAL A 24 0.87 -11.15 -12.33
CA VAL A 24 0.17 -10.40 -13.39
C VAL A 24 1.16 -10.03 -14.48
N VAL A 25 2.29 -9.44 -14.15
CA VAL A 25 3.33 -9.06 -15.11
C VAL A 25 3.84 -10.26 -15.90
N LEU A 26 4.05 -11.42 -15.27
CA LEU A 26 4.47 -12.64 -15.94
C LEU A 26 3.41 -13.17 -16.93
N MET A 27 2.14 -13.13 -16.54
CA MET A 27 1.04 -13.54 -17.43
C MET A 27 0.93 -12.61 -18.63
N ASP A 28 1.03 -11.30 -18.43
CA ASP A 28 1.02 -10.32 -19.52
C ASP A 28 2.22 -10.50 -20.45
N LEU A 29 3.40 -10.72 -19.88
CA LEU A 29 4.62 -10.98 -20.66
C LEU A 29 4.45 -12.20 -21.55
N ALA A 30 3.97 -13.32 -21.01
CA ALA A 30 3.72 -14.54 -21.77
C ALA A 30 2.71 -14.29 -22.89
N PHE A 31 1.60 -13.59 -22.60
CA PHE A 31 0.60 -13.24 -23.59
C PHE A 31 1.18 -12.38 -24.72
N PHE A 32 1.88 -11.30 -24.39
CA PHE A 32 2.43 -10.37 -25.38
C PHE A 32 3.53 -11.01 -26.24
N ILE A 33 4.32 -11.94 -25.69
CA ILE A 33 5.27 -12.72 -26.48
C ILE A 33 4.53 -13.59 -27.50
N CYS A 34 3.50 -14.33 -27.07
CA CYS A 34 2.69 -15.14 -27.97
C CYS A 34 2.00 -14.29 -29.06
N TYR A 35 1.46 -13.13 -28.65
CA TYR A 35 0.82 -12.19 -29.57
C TYR A 35 1.81 -11.63 -30.58
N ALA A 36 3.00 -11.22 -30.17
CA ALA A 36 4.03 -10.68 -31.06
C ALA A 36 4.57 -11.71 -32.06
N ILE A 37 4.55 -13.01 -31.72
CA ILE A 37 4.93 -14.10 -32.64
C ILE A 37 3.84 -14.29 -33.68
N HIS A 38 2.57 -14.17 -33.32
CA HIS A 38 1.43 -14.40 -34.20
C HIS A 38 1.13 -13.18 -35.07
N GLU A 39 1.07 -12.01 -34.49
CA GLU A 39 0.77 -10.73 -35.15
C GLU A 39 2.06 -9.93 -35.28
N ARG A 40 2.61 -9.88 -36.52
CA ARG A 40 3.87 -9.15 -36.76
C ARG A 40 3.72 -7.63 -36.71
N GLU A 41 2.52 -7.12 -37.01
CA GLU A 41 2.22 -5.69 -36.94
C GLU A 41 2.14 -5.23 -35.48
N GLY A 42 2.91 -4.21 -35.11
CA GLY A 42 2.95 -3.70 -33.73
C GLY A 42 3.87 -4.44 -32.76
N ALA A 43 4.46 -5.58 -33.14
CA ALA A 43 5.36 -6.35 -32.28
C ALA A 43 6.54 -5.51 -31.74
N GLY A 44 7.10 -4.61 -32.56
CA GLY A 44 8.19 -3.73 -32.12
C GLY A 44 7.82 -2.83 -30.97
N LEU A 45 6.62 -2.24 -30.97
CA LEU A 45 6.14 -1.38 -29.89
C LEU A 45 5.89 -2.19 -28.61
N LEU A 46 5.31 -3.38 -28.72
CA LEU A 46 5.12 -4.28 -27.58
C LEU A 46 6.46 -4.67 -26.94
N ILE A 47 7.47 -4.99 -27.74
CA ILE A 47 8.82 -5.31 -27.23
C ILE A 47 9.41 -4.11 -26.48
N LEU A 48 9.25 -2.88 -27.00
CA LEU A 48 9.72 -1.68 -26.32
C LEU A 48 8.99 -1.45 -24.98
N LEU A 49 7.68 -1.64 -24.94
CA LEU A 49 6.89 -1.52 -23.72
C LEU A 49 7.32 -2.57 -22.67
N LEU A 50 7.52 -3.83 -23.09
CA LEU A 50 7.99 -4.88 -22.20
C LEU A 50 9.41 -4.62 -21.67
N ALA A 51 10.31 -4.09 -22.53
CA ALA A 51 11.63 -3.66 -22.10
C ALA A 51 11.55 -2.54 -21.06
N ALA A 52 10.65 -1.56 -21.25
CA ALA A 52 10.42 -0.48 -20.30
C ALA A 52 9.88 -1.00 -18.95
N VAL A 53 8.98 -2.00 -18.95
CA VAL A 53 8.53 -2.69 -17.74
C VAL A 53 9.71 -3.34 -17.02
N GLY A 54 10.53 -4.10 -17.72
CA GLY A 54 11.71 -4.76 -17.15
C GLY A 54 12.73 -3.78 -16.56
N ILE A 55 12.99 -2.67 -17.27
CA ILE A 55 13.90 -1.62 -16.78
C ILE A 55 13.33 -0.96 -15.52
N THR A 56 12.03 -0.66 -15.49
CA THR A 56 11.36 -0.04 -14.35
C THR A 56 11.43 -0.96 -13.11
N GLU A 57 11.19 -2.25 -13.30
CA GLU A 57 11.28 -3.23 -12.21
C GLU A 57 12.72 -3.36 -11.71
N ALA A 58 13.71 -3.44 -12.58
CA ALA A 58 15.13 -3.50 -12.21
C ALA A 58 15.58 -2.22 -11.45
N ALA A 59 15.09 -1.05 -11.86
CA ALA A 59 15.38 0.22 -11.18
C ALA A 59 14.76 0.25 -9.77
N SER A 60 13.56 -0.30 -9.61
CA SER A 60 12.91 -0.43 -8.32
C SER A 60 13.66 -1.37 -7.38
N GLN A 61 14.07 -2.54 -7.87
CA GLN A 61 14.84 -3.51 -7.07
C GLN A 61 16.20 -2.98 -6.61
N LYS A 62 16.84 -2.13 -7.41
CA LYS A 62 18.09 -1.45 -7.06
C LYS A 62 17.91 -0.20 -6.18
N GLY A 63 16.69 0.14 -5.81
CA GLY A 63 16.38 1.30 -4.98
C GLY A 63 16.44 2.66 -5.70
N PHE A 64 16.67 2.69 -7.03
CA PHE A 64 16.64 3.93 -7.80
C PHE A 64 15.22 4.51 -7.95
N LEU A 65 14.20 3.69 -7.82
CA LEU A 65 12.81 4.09 -7.96
C LEU A 65 12.00 3.55 -6.78
N LYS A 66 11.22 4.44 -6.13
CA LYS A 66 10.31 4.01 -5.06
C LYS A 66 9.32 2.99 -5.61
N GLN A 67 9.11 1.89 -4.90
CA GLN A 67 8.28 0.76 -5.32
C GLN A 67 6.85 1.18 -5.76
N ARG A 68 6.25 2.14 -5.06
CA ARG A 68 4.93 2.68 -5.42
C ARG A 68 4.92 3.33 -6.80
N ILE A 69 5.96 4.13 -7.12
CA ILE A 69 6.08 4.78 -8.43
C ILE A 69 6.32 3.73 -9.51
N ALA A 70 7.19 2.74 -9.24
CA ALA A 70 7.44 1.64 -10.15
C ALA A 70 6.16 0.88 -10.51
N SER A 71 5.31 0.55 -9.52
CA SER A 71 4.02 -0.10 -9.75
C SER A 71 3.11 0.71 -10.68
N ILE A 72 2.96 2.01 -10.44
CA ILE A 72 2.14 2.89 -11.27
C ILE A 72 2.65 2.90 -12.71
N VAL A 73 3.97 3.01 -12.89
CA VAL A 73 4.59 3.01 -14.23
C VAL A 73 4.39 1.67 -14.93
N ILE A 74 4.62 0.54 -14.25
CA ILE A 74 4.47 -0.81 -14.80
C ILE A 74 3.04 -1.04 -15.26
N TYR A 75 2.04 -0.82 -14.39
CA TYR A 75 0.64 -1.00 -14.75
C TYR A 75 0.19 -0.01 -15.83
N GLY A 76 0.73 1.22 -15.82
CA GLY A 76 0.47 2.21 -16.88
C GLY A 76 0.97 1.74 -18.23
N LEU A 77 2.19 1.20 -18.31
CA LEU A 77 2.76 0.64 -19.55
C LEU A 77 1.96 -0.57 -20.04
N LEU A 78 1.57 -1.46 -19.13
CA LEU A 78 0.72 -2.61 -19.47
C LEU A 78 -0.67 -2.15 -19.95
N ALA A 79 -1.27 -1.16 -19.32
CA ALA A 79 -2.55 -0.59 -19.74
C ALA A 79 -2.46 0.00 -21.17
N ILE A 80 -1.35 0.69 -21.50
CA ILE A 80 -1.11 1.20 -22.86
C ILE A 80 -0.99 0.04 -23.87
N ALA A 81 -0.24 -1.02 -23.51
CA ALA A 81 -0.11 -2.19 -24.36
C ALA A 81 -1.47 -2.86 -24.62
N TRP A 82 -2.29 -3.03 -23.59
CA TRP A 82 -3.63 -3.58 -23.71
C TRP A 82 -4.60 -2.69 -24.47
N ALA A 83 -4.46 -1.35 -24.37
CA ALA A 83 -5.29 -0.42 -25.13
C ALA A 83 -5.19 -0.62 -26.65
N MET A 84 -4.04 -1.11 -27.13
CA MET A 84 -3.82 -1.41 -28.54
C MET A 84 -4.51 -2.72 -29.00
N ILE A 85 -4.83 -3.61 -28.05
CA ILE A 85 -5.36 -4.95 -28.34
C ILE A 85 -6.80 -5.08 -27.87
N ASN A 86 -7.08 -4.68 -26.63
CA ASN A 86 -8.39 -4.83 -26.01
C ASN A 86 -8.63 -3.79 -24.89
N GLY A 87 -9.51 -2.83 -25.14
CA GLY A 87 -9.80 -1.75 -24.21
C GLY A 87 -10.36 -2.19 -22.84
N TRP A 88 -11.01 -3.35 -22.75
CA TRP A 88 -11.51 -3.86 -21.45
C TRP A 88 -10.37 -4.27 -20.52
N LEU A 89 -9.31 -4.87 -21.08
CA LEU A 89 -8.14 -5.25 -20.27
C LEU A 89 -7.33 -4.04 -19.84
N THR A 90 -7.38 -2.93 -20.60
CA THR A 90 -6.86 -1.64 -20.15
C THR A 90 -7.52 -1.19 -18.85
N LEU A 91 -8.85 -1.22 -18.77
CA LEU A 91 -9.58 -0.86 -17.56
C LEU A 91 -9.22 -1.75 -16.38
N LEU A 92 -9.04 -3.06 -16.63
CA LEU A 92 -8.58 -3.99 -15.60
C LEU A 92 -7.20 -3.60 -15.04
N HIS A 93 -6.24 -3.25 -15.90
CA HIS A 93 -4.91 -2.83 -15.47
C HIS A 93 -4.90 -1.51 -14.70
N LEU A 94 -5.75 -0.56 -15.09
CA LEU A 94 -5.94 0.68 -14.32
C LEU A 94 -6.53 0.40 -12.93
N LEU A 95 -7.49 -0.51 -12.83
CA LEU A 95 -8.03 -0.95 -11.55
C LEU A 95 -6.97 -1.65 -10.68
N LEU A 96 -6.16 -2.55 -11.28
CA LEU A 96 -5.07 -3.22 -10.58
C LEU A 96 -4.01 -2.23 -10.09
N SER A 97 -3.66 -1.22 -10.88
CA SER A 97 -2.77 -0.14 -10.49
C SER A 97 -3.29 0.62 -9.26
N PHE A 98 -4.58 0.95 -9.27
CA PHE A 98 -5.22 1.62 -8.14
C PHE A 98 -5.21 0.78 -6.88
N LEU A 99 -5.58 -0.50 -6.97
CA LEU A 99 -5.58 -1.43 -5.84
C LEU A 99 -4.16 -1.66 -5.28
N ASP A 100 -3.17 -1.83 -6.15
CA ASP A 100 -1.77 -2.00 -5.73
C ASP A 100 -1.25 -0.75 -5.02
N THR A 101 -1.60 0.45 -5.51
CA THR A 101 -1.23 1.72 -4.89
C THR A 101 -1.80 1.87 -3.48
N ILE A 102 -3.07 1.49 -3.27
CA ILE A 102 -3.71 1.51 -1.94
C ILE A 102 -3.03 0.48 -1.02
N SER A 103 -2.83 -0.73 -1.54
CA SER A 103 -2.31 -1.85 -0.77
C SER A 103 -0.84 -1.69 -0.33
N THR A 104 -0.07 -0.93 -1.08
CA THR A 104 1.36 -0.66 -0.81
C THR A 104 1.58 0.68 -0.11
N SER A 105 0.53 1.42 0.22
CA SER A 105 0.65 2.68 0.96
C SER A 105 1.20 2.44 2.37
N ALA A 106 2.04 3.38 2.82
CA ALA A 106 2.45 3.41 4.22
C ALA A 106 1.22 3.62 5.10
N LEU A 107 1.13 2.85 6.17
CA LEU A 107 0.04 2.91 7.11
C LEU A 107 0.46 3.80 8.28
N HIS A 108 -0.22 4.94 8.47
CA HIS A 108 0.02 5.83 9.60
C HIS A 108 -1.27 5.97 10.40
N VAL A 109 -1.16 5.76 11.71
CA VAL A 109 -2.23 6.08 12.65
C VAL A 109 -1.97 7.47 13.19
N SER A 110 -2.93 8.37 13.06
CA SER A 110 -2.88 9.69 13.69
C SER A 110 -3.79 9.69 14.93
N ILE A 111 -3.25 10.15 16.04
CA ILE A 111 -3.92 10.19 17.33
C ILE A 111 -3.88 11.62 17.84
N ASN A 112 -5.04 12.20 18.10
CA ASN A 112 -5.19 13.56 18.54
C ASN A 112 -6.33 13.70 19.57
N ASN A 113 -6.66 14.92 19.98
CA ASN A 113 -7.71 15.19 20.97
C ASN A 113 -9.12 14.75 20.51
N GLU A 114 -9.37 14.64 19.19
CA GLU A 114 -10.66 14.23 18.64
C GLU A 114 -10.83 12.70 18.61
N GLY A 115 -9.70 11.97 18.63
CA GLY A 115 -9.70 10.52 18.55
C GLY A 115 -8.53 9.95 17.74
N ILE A 116 -8.77 8.80 17.15
CA ILE A 116 -7.80 8.03 16.37
C ILE A 116 -8.26 7.94 14.91
N ILE A 117 -7.41 8.37 13.99
CA ILE A 117 -7.59 8.14 12.56
C ILE A 117 -6.76 6.90 12.19
N TYR A 118 -7.47 5.79 11.95
CA TYR A 118 -6.85 4.51 11.62
C TYR A 118 -6.76 4.33 10.11
N PRO A 119 -5.59 3.94 9.57
CA PRO A 119 -5.40 3.77 8.13
C PRO A 119 -6.18 2.56 7.62
N SER A 120 -7.28 2.82 6.98
CA SER A 120 -8.10 1.87 6.24
C SER A 120 -8.62 2.54 4.98
N PHE A 121 -9.24 1.79 4.09
CA PHE A 121 -9.89 2.38 2.93
C PHE A 121 -11.39 2.03 2.94
N PRO A 122 -12.27 3.03 3.16
CA PRO A 122 -12.01 4.42 3.55
C PRO A 122 -11.38 4.55 4.95
N GLU A 123 -10.75 5.69 5.25
CA GLU A 123 -10.15 5.98 6.56
C GLU A 123 -11.18 5.85 7.68
N LYS A 124 -10.80 5.21 8.77
CA LYS A 124 -11.68 5.01 9.91
C LYS A 124 -11.35 6.00 11.01
N LYS A 125 -12.29 6.88 11.32
CA LYS A 125 -12.24 7.74 12.51
C LYS A 125 -12.85 7.00 13.68
N ILE A 126 -12.15 6.98 14.80
CA ILE A 126 -12.54 6.32 16.06
C ILE A 126 -12.49 7.39 17.13
N THR A 127 -13.60 7.65 17.80
CA THR A 127 -13.66 8.64 18.87
C THR A 127 -13.21 8.03 20.22
N TRP A 128 -12.71 8.87 21.12
CA TRP A 128 -12.29 8.41 22.45
C TRP A 128 -13.44 7.76 23.25
N GLU A 129 -14.66 8.16 22.96
CA GLU A 129 -15.86 7.61 23.61
C GLU A 129 -16.12 6.14 23.27
N GLU A 130 -15.64 5.65 22.11
CA GLU A 130 -15.76 4.26 21.68
C GLU A 130 -14.71 3.35 22.32
N LEU A 131 -13.66 3.95 22.91
CA LEU A 131 -12.46 3.25 23.35
C LEU A 131 -12.48 2.95 24.84
N GLN A 132 -12.01 1.76 25.20
CA GLN A 132 -11.77 1.34 26.58
C GLN A 132 -10.31 1.57 26.96
N ASN A 133 -9.37 1.26 26.04
CA ASN A 133 -7.95 1.41 26.29
C ASN A 133 -7.17 1.59 24.98
N VAL A 134 -6.05 2.33 25.05
CA VAL A 134 -5.09 2.46 23.94
C VAL A 134 -3.69 2.37 24.52
N VAL A 135 -2.92 1.39 24.06
CA VAL A 135 -1.58 1.14 24.60
C VAL A 135 -0.59 0.88 23.46
N LEU A 136 0.55 1.53 23.54
CA LEU A 136 1.74 1.21 22.76
C LEU A 136 2.75 0.51 23.68
N LYS A 137 3.07 -0.73 23.37
CA LYS A 137 4.01 -1.53 24.16
C LYS A 137 4.78 -2.51 23.29
N ASP A 138 6.08 -2.57 23.48
CA ASP A 138 6.98 -3.53 22.80
C ASP A 138 6.80 -3.49 21.26
N GLY A 139 6.58 -2.29 20.68
CA GLY A 139 6.38 -2.11 19.24
C GLY A 139 5.00 -2.58 18.74
N ILE A 140 4.02 -2.81 19.62
CA ILE A 140 2.65 -3.18 19.26
C ILE A 140 1.71 -2.07 19.73
N LEU A 141 0.95 -1.50 18.79
CA LEU A 141 -0.18 -0.62 19.10
C LEU A 141 -1.43 -1.47 19.31
N THR A 142 -2.01 -1.39 20.51
CA THR A 142 -3.25 -2.07 20.89
C THR A 142 -4.33 -1.03 21.12
N ILE A 143 -5.46 -1.16 20.44
CA ILE A 143 -6.67 -0.34 20.57
C ILE A 143 -7.80 -1.25 21.03
N ASP A 144 -8.29 -1.04 22.22
CA ASP A 144 -9.35 -1.81 22.85
C ASP A 144 -10.65 -0.99 22.88
N PHE A 145 -11.72 -1.56 22.37
CA PHE A 145 -13.01 -0.90 22.22
C PHE A 145 -13.97 -1.34 23.33
N LYS A 146 -14.88 -0.46 23.74
CA LYS A 146 -15.94 -0.74 24.75
C LYS A 146 -16.90 -1.88 24.34
N ASN A 147 -16.90 -2.28 23.07
CA ASN A 147 -17.72 -3.38 22.55
C ASN A 147 -16.95 -4.70 22.44
N ASP A 148 -15.93 -4.90 23.27
CA ASP A 148 -15.08 -6.10 23.31
C ASP A 148 -14.31 -6.40 22.00
N ARG A 149 -14.19 -5.42 21.11
CA ARG A 149 -13.34 -5.55 19.91
C ARG A 149 -11.93 -5.11 20.25
N LEU A 150 -10.96 -5.87 19.75
CA LEU A 150 -9.53 -5.57 19.90
C LEU A 150 -8.91 -5.38 18.51
N LEU A 151 -8.11 -4.34 18.36
CA LEU A 151 -7.31 -4.09 17.19
C LEU A 151 -5.85 -3.98 17.61
N GLN A 152 -5.00 -4.82 16.99
CA GLN A 152 -3.56 -4.82 17.24
C GLN A 152 -2.82 -4.66 15.92
N ALA A 153 -1.76 -3.86 15.95
CA ALA A 153 -0.92 -3.62 14.79
C ALA A 153 0.54 -3.48 15.20
N ASP A 154 1.42 -4.10 14.44
CA ASP A 154 2.87 -3.94 14.61
C ASP A 154 3.28 -2.54 14.19
N VAL A 155 4.09 -1.89 14.99
CA VAL A 155 4.64 -0.55 14.70
C VAL A 155 5.89 -0.68 13.86
N ASP A 156 6.04 0.20 12.89
CA ASP A 156 7.25 0.33 12.10
C ASP A 156 8.26 1.19 12.86
N ALA A 157 9.25 0.53 13.46
CA ALA A 157 10.27 1.18 14.28
C ALA A 157 11.12 2.20 13.48
N ASP A 158 11.27 2.01 12.17
CA ASP A 158 12.05 2.92 11.33
C ASP A 158 11.31 4.24 11.05
N ASN A 159 9.98 4.22 11.17
CA ASN A 159 9.10 5.37 10.89
C ASN A 159 8.38 5.92 12.14
N THR A 160 8.75 5.45 13.35
CA THR A 160 8.11 5.89 14.59
C THR A 160 9.15 6.33 15.60
N THR A 161 9.10 7.62 15.99
CA THR A 161 9.96 8.20 17.03
C THR A 161 9.19 8.45 18.33
N THR A 162 8.04 7.83 18.49
CA THR A 162 7.13 8.07 19.62
C THR A 162 7.62 7.35 20.87
N ASP A 163 7.80 8.11 21.97
CA ASP A 163 8.08 7.54 23.29
C ASP A 163 6.83 6.85 23.85
N GLU A 164 6.95 5.54 24.15
CA GLU A 164 5.84 4.72 24.65
C GLU A 164 5.23 5.25 25.94
N VAL A 165 6.06 5.78 26.87
CA VAL A 165 5.60 6.28 28.16
C VAL A 165 4.77 7.55 27.99
N VAL A 166 5.26 8.48 27.18
CA VAL A 166 4.57 9.75 26.90
C VAL A 166 3.27 9.49 26.14
N PHE A 167 3.31 8.62 25.16
CA PHE A 167 2.15 8.21 24.40
C PHE A 167 1.06 7.58 25.27
N ASN A 168 1.43 6.59 26.08
CA ASN A 168 0.49 5.89 26.96
C ASN A 168 -0.11 6.80 28.03
N GLN A 169 0.68 7.77 28.50
CA GLN A 169 0.16 8.78 29.43
C GLN A 169 -0.90 9.66 28.75
N TYR A 170 -0.61 10.17 27.57
CA TYR A 170 -1.55 10.97 26.79
C TYR A 170 -2.87 10.22 26.53
N CYS A 171 -2.80 8.96 26.06
CA CYS A 171 -4.00 8.17 25.81
C CYS A 171 -4.85 7.96 27.07
N ARG A 172 -4.21 7.73 28.24
CA ARG A 172 -4.94 7.61 29.52
C ARG A 172 -5.63 8.91 29.94
N GLU A 173 -5.08 10.05 29.58
CA GLU A 173 -5.68 11.36 29.89
C GLU A 173 -6.92 11.62 29.02
N GLN A 174 -6.91 11.17 27.77
CA GLN A 174 -8.04 11.30 26.85
C GLN A 174 -9.19 10.33 27.14
N LEU A 175 -8.92 9.20 27.80
CA LEU A 175 -9.91 8.17 28.15
C LEU A 175 -10.64 8.44 29.48
N LYS A 176 -10.30 9.50 30.24
CA LYS A 176 -10.97 9.89 31.48
C LYS A 176 -12.25 10.66 31.22
#